data_4d7b78e3ebe278274854957a5ea1c925
#
_entry.id   4d7b78e3ebe278274854957a5ea1c925
#
_cell.length_a   1.000
_cell.length_b   1.000
_cell.length_c   1.000
_cell.angle_alpha   90.00
_cell.angle_beta   90.00
_cell.angle_gamma   90.00
#
_symmetry.space_group_name_H-M   'P 1'
#
loop_
_entity.id
_entity.type
_entity.pdbx_description
1 polymer ?
#
loop_
_entity_poly.entity_id
_entity_poly.type
_entity_poly.pdbx_seq_one_letter_code
_entity_poly.pdbx_strand_id
1 'polypeptide(L)'
;MIPNQWYPILPAEEVRNDKPTGVRRMGQELVLWRDLDGNLVCQGARCPHKGANLADGRMKGNSVECPYHGFRYGPDGGCKAIPSLGSGARIPGSLRVPLHPVREAHGLVWLWWGEERAGLPDIQAAPEVADNPKVHSTLHWTRPVHYTRYIESLLEFYHITYVHRDHWFNYIDYLFLYGTPRKLGLDGKERYLSATKIANHHLETEGQTLRYSFDHQDEADPKNTTHYVITFTFPCQVHVRTEQFEATSWLVPVDDGHTEHILRWYEYPAFKPVLRSEKLRRVLPWLSLYMEKWIQDVQDVRIMERQEPKISEGGVSKFTPVDELNAKYLAMRSRLIQEAAESKGAEETAADPLPDGEEPGPEPAVNRPAPANGRRTTKPAANGKGLSAVRASRAR
;
A
#
# COMPACT_ATOMS: atom_id res chain seq x y z
N MET A 1 -5.58 -9.03 -1.46
CA MET A 1 -4.95 -8.19 -2.53
C MET A 1 -5.31 -8.76 -3.89
N ILE A 2 -5.29 -7.98 -4.95
CA ILE A 2 -5.51 -8.48 -6.31
C ILE A 2 -4.15 -8.87 -6.88
N PRO A 3 -3.92 -10.14 -7.26
CA PRO A 3 -2.65 -10.54 -7.87
C PRO A 3 -2.52 -10.00 -9.30
N ASN A 4 -1.31 -10.11 -9.85
CA ASN A 4 -0.98 -9.71 -11.21
C ASN A 4 -1.31 -8.24 -11.51
N GLN A 5 -0.97 -7.36 -10.56
CA GLN A 5 -1.18 -5.91 -10.62
C GLN A 5 0.06 -5.12 -10.19
N TRP A 6 0.20 -3.91 -10.73
CA TRP A 6 1.15 -2.92 -10.27
C TRP A 6 0.59 -2.14 -9.10
N TYR A 7 1.31 -2.10 -7.98
CA TYR A 7 0.98 -1.27 -6.81
C TYR A 7 2.04 -0.20 -6.62
N PRO A 8 1.69 1.09 -6.50
CA PRO A 8 2.65 2.12 -6.14
C PRO A 8 3.01 1.96 -4.66
N ILE A 9 4.29 1.97 -4.32
CA ILE A 9 4.73 1.63 -2.96
C ILE A 9 5.34 2.79 -2.19
N LEU A 10 5.87 3.79 -2.87
CA LEU A 10 6.38 5.03 -2.26
C LEU A 10 6.68 6.07 -3.36
N PRO A 11 6.85 7.38 -3.00
CA PRO A 11 7.39 8.38 -3.90
C PRO A 11 8.80 8.01 -4.38
N ALA A 12 9.08 8.19 -5.66
CA ALA A 12 10.36 7.79 -6.26
C ALA A 12 11.56 8.58 -5.70
N GLU A 13 11.33 9.82 -5.28
CA GLU A 13 12.33 10.70 -4.67
C GLU A 13 12.84 10.22 -3.30
N GLU A 14 12.12 9.32 -2.65
CA GLU A 14 12.51 8.74 -1.36
C GLU A 14 13.53 7.61 -1.52
N VAL A 15 13.67 7.03 -2.71
CA VAL A 15 14.72 6.04 -2.99
C VAL A 15 16.01 6.78 -3.36
N ARG A 16 16.82 7.00 -2.34
CA ARG A 16 18.07 7.76 -2.45
C ARG A 16 19.22 6.89 -2.97
N ASN A 17 20.23 7.56 -3.54
CA ASN A 17 21.44 6.87 -4.04
C ASN A 17 22.43 6.50 -2.93
N ASP A 18 22.37 7.18 -1.79
CA ASP A 18 23.38 7.11 -0.71
C ASP A 18 23.01 6.11 0.39
N LYS A 19 21.77 5.67 0.47
CA LYS A 19 21.30 4.72 1.50
C LYS A 19 20.17 3.83 1.01
N PRO A 20 20.02 2.62 1.58
CA PRO A 20 18.84 1.80 1.32
C PRO A 20 17.59 2.42 1.97
N THR A 21 16.43 2.22 1.35
CA THR A 21 15.13 2.64 1.84
C THR A 21 14.28 1.41 2.14
N GLY A 22 13.83 1.25 3.38
CA GLY A 22 12.97 0.14 3.79
C GLY A 22 11.51 0.51 3.73
N VAL A 23 10.67 -0.41 3.22
CA VAL A 23 9.20 -0.30 3.29
C VAL A 23 8.58 -1.65 3.62
N ARG A 24 7.39 -1.62 4.22
CA ARG A 24 6.55 -2.81 4.36
C ARG A 24 5.34 -2.65 3.46
N ARG A 25 5.14 -3.58 2.52
CA ARG A 25 4.00 -3.60 1.60
C ARG A 25 3.54 -5.02 1.36
N MET A 26 2.23 -5.22 1.24
CA MET A 26 1.61 -6.54 1.03
C MET A 26 2.10 -7.62 2.01
N GLY A 27 2.32 -7.23 3.29
CA GLY A 27 2.85 -8.11 4.33
C GLY A 27 4.36 -8.40 4.25
N GLN A 28 5.05 -7.90 3.23
CA GLN A 28 6.48 -8.13 3.02
C GLN A 28 7.33 -6.94 3.44
N GLU A 29 8.48 -7.20 4.02
CA GLU A 29 9.51 -6.21 4.27
C GLU A 29 10.44 -6.15 3.06
N LEU A 30 10.53 -4.98 2.45
CA LEU A 30 11.29 -4.72 1.24
C LEU A 30 12.38 -3.69 1.51
N VAL A 31 13.48 -3.81 0.78
CA VAL A 31 14.55 -2.81 0.72
C VAL A 31 14.73 -2.34 -0.72
N LEU A 32 14.67 -1.02 -0.91
CA LEU A 32 14.87 -0.37 -2.20
C LEU A 32 16.14 0.45 -2.18
N TRP A 33 16.83 0.48 -3.30
CA TRP A 33 18.03 1.25 -3.50
C TRP A 33 18.30 1.43 -5.00
N ARG A 34 19.25 2.32 -5.34
CA ARG A 34 19.68 2.51 -6.73
C ARG A 34 21.07 1.94 -6.93
N ASP A 35 21.25 1.22 -8.03
CA ASP A 35 22.56 0.73 -8.43
C ASP A 35 23.47 1.87 -8.96
N LEU A 36 24.69 1.56 -9.35
CA LEU A 36 25.65 2.56 -9.86
C LEU A 36 25.23 3.20 -11.20
N ASP A 37 24.36 2.53 -11.94
CA ASP A 37 23.79 3.03 -13.19
C ASP A 37 22.51 3.83 -12.97
N GLY A 38 22.06 3.95 -11.69
CA GLY A 38 20.84 4.65 -11.29
C GLY A 38 19.56 3.80 -11.39
N ASN A 39 19.68 2.52 -11.77
CA ASN A 39 18.52 1.64 -11.86
C ASN A 39 17.97 1.33 -10.49
N LEU A 40 16.65 1.25 -10.40
CA LEU A 40 15.95 0.90 -9.19
C LEU A 40 16.05 -0.60 -8.92
N VAL A 41 16.42 -0.96 -7.70
CA VAL A 41 16.50 -2.35 -7.22
C VAL A 41 15.56 -2.50 -6.04
N CYS A 42 14.70 -3.53 -6.05
CA CYS A 42 13.86 -3.91 -4.93
C CYS A 42 14.15 -5.36 -4.53
N GLN A 43 14.44 -5.55 -3.27
CA GLN A 43 14.82 -6.84 -2.70
C GLN A 43 14.03 -7.11 -1.41
N GLY A 44 13.88 -8.40 -1.06
CA GLY A 44 13.45 -8.75 0.28
C GLY A 44 14.42 -8.20 1.33
N ALA A 45 13.90 -7.57 2.38
CA ALA A 45 14.75 -6.89 3.37
C ALA A 45 15.48 -7.85 4.32
N ARG A 46 15.12 -9.12 4.38
CA ARG A 46 15.70 -10.07 5.33
C ARG A 46 17.00 -10.70 4.81
N CYS A 47 18.10 -10.42 5.48
CA CYS A 47 19.39 -11.04 5.18
C CYS A 47 19.32 -12.57 5.36
N PRO A 48 19.64 -13.39 4.34
CA PRO A 48 19.54 -14.85 4.41
C PRO A 48 20.43 -15.49 5.48
N HIS A 49 21.46 -14.79 5.96
CA HIS A 49 22.38 -15.31 6.96
C HIS A 49 21.70 -15.49 8.33
N LYS A 50 21.16 -14.42 8.92
CA LYS A 50 20.51 -14.42 10.25
C LYS A 50 19.35 -13.43 10.37
N GLY A 51 18.68 -13.11 9.30
CA GLY A 51 17.43 -12.34 9.30
C GLY A 51 17.54 -10.84 9.62
N ALA A 52 18.76 -10.27 9.68
CA ALA A 52 18.91 -8.84 9.91
C ALA A 52 18.25 -8.02 8.77
N ASN A 53 17.69 -6.87 9.10
CA ASN A 53 17.05 -6.02 8.12
C ASN A 53 18.10 -5.26 7.29
N LEU A 54 18.10 -5.46 5.97
CA LEU A 54 19.03 -4.81 5.04
C LEU A 54 18.74 -3.31 4.88
N ALA A 55 17.54 -2.86 5.19
CA ALA A 55 17.21 -1.44 5.17
C ALA A 55 17.95 -0.63 6.26
N ASP A 56 18.36 -1.28 7.34
CA ASP A 56 19.20 -0.67 8.40
C ASP A 56 20.69 -0.67 8.03
N GLY A 57 21.03 -1.19 6.86
CA GLY A 57 22.37 -1.28 6.35
C GLY A 57 22.85 -0.01 5.65
N ARG A 58 23.83 -0.17 4.78
CA ARG A 58 24.40 0.95 4.00
C ARG A 58 24.78 0.52 2.59
N MET A 59 24.88 1.49 1.70
CA MET A 59 25.40 1.26 0.37
C MET A 59 26.93 1.04 0.42
N LYS A 60 27.42 0.04 -0.30
CA LYS A 60 28.84 -0.25 -0.42
C LYS A 60 29.17 -0.69 -1.86
N GLY A 61 29.66 0.26 -2.67
CA GLY A 61 29.78 0.05 -4.11
C GLY A 61 28.40 -0.25 -4.70
N ASN A 62 28.32 -1.23 -5.60
CA ASN A 62 27.07 -1.65 -6.22
C ASN A 62 26.34 -2.73 -5.39
N SER A 63 26.18 -2.50 -4.08
CA SER A 63 25.53 -3.48 -3.18
C SER A 63 25.04 -2.86 -1.88
N VAL A 64 24.05 -3.50 -1.27
CA VAL A 64 23.61 -3.23 0.10
C VAL A 64 24.42 -4.09 1.06
N GLU A 65 25.05 -3.46 2.06
CA GLU A 65 25.79 -4.12 3.11
C GLU A 65 24.92 -4.34 4.34
N CYS A 66 24.79 -5.60 4.76
CA CYS A 66 24.03 -6.00 5.95
C CYS A 66 24.65 -5.37 7.23
N PRO A 67 23.82 -4.77 8.11
CA PRO A 67 24.31 -4.07 9.28
C PRO A 67 24.90 -5.01 10.34
N TYR A 68 24.60 -6.32 10.26
CA TYR A 68 24.99 -7.27 11.29
C TYR A 68 26.42 -7.84 11.08
N HIS A 69 26.69 -8.42 9.90
CA HIS A 69 27.99 -9.07 9.62
C HIS A 69 28.65 -8.58 8.33
N GLY A 70 28.16 -7.51 7.73
CA GLY A 70 28.74 -6.91 6.55
C GLY A 70 28.58 -7.72 5.25
N PHE A 71 27.69 -8.71 5.21
CA PHE A 71 27.37 -9.43 3.98
C PHE A 71 26.80 -8.44 2.96
N ARG A 72 27.24 -8.50 1.70
CA ARG A 72 26.85 -7.55 0.65
C ARG A 72 26.05 -8.23 -0.42
N TYR A 73 24.89 -7.66 -0.75
CA TYR A 73 23.98 -8.19 -1.75
C TYR A 73 23.90 -7.23 -2.94
N GLY A 74 24.20 -7.74 -4.14
CA GLY A 74 24.20 -6.97 -5.38
C GLY A 74 22.80 -6.80 -5.97
N PRO A 75 22.68 -6.06 -7.11
CA PRO A 75 21.40 -5.83 -7.77
C PRO A 75 20.72 -7.11 -8.29
N ASP A 76 21.48 -8.17 -8.52
CA ASP A 76 20.98 -9.51 -8.89
C ASP A 76 20.52 -10.34 -7.67
N GLY A 77 20.52 -9.78 -6.47
CA GLY A 77 20.14 -10.46 -5.23
C GLY A 77 21.23 -11.38 -4.65
N GLY A 78 22.28 -11.68 -5.40
CA GLY A 78 23.37 -12.55 -4.96
C GLY A 78 24.29 -11.91 -3.94
N CYS A 79 24.80 -12.70 -2.97
CA CYS A 79 25.83 -12.25 -2.07
C CYS A 79 27.15 -12.03 -2.82
N LYS A 80 27.72 -10.85 -2.70
CA LYS A 80 28.96 -10.43 -3.39
C LYS A 80 30.20 -10.42 -2.50
N ALA A 81 29.99 -10.36 -1.18
CA ALA A 81 31.08 -10.36 -0.21
C ALA A 81 30.63 -10.87 1.15
N ILE A 82 31.51 -11.64 1.78
CA ILE A 82 31.41 -12.09 3.18
C ILE A 82 32.73 -11.66 3.85
N PRO A 83 32.76 -10.52 4.56
CA PRO A 83 34.01 -9.96 5.07
C PRO A 83 34.85 -10.90 5.92
N SER A 84 34.20 -11.76 6.71
CA SER A 84 34.88 -12.74 7.59
C SER A 84 35.60 -13.87 6.83
N LEU A 85 35.30 -14.06 5.55
CA LEU A 85 36.00 -15.06 4.72
C LEU A 85 37.20 -14.46 3.96
N GLY A 86 37.34 -13.12 3.95
CA GLY A 86 38.36 -12.42 3.18
C GLY A 86 38.02 -12.29 1.69
N SER A 87 38.94 -11.65 0.95
CA SER A 87 38.79 -11.45 -0.50
C SER A 87 39.09 -12.77 -1.25
N GLY A 88 38.26 -13.06 -2.25
CA GLY A 88 38.46 -14.23 -3.12
C GLY A 88 37.85 -15.55 -2.57
N ALA A 89 37.22 -15.54 -1.41
CA ALA A 89 36.56 -16.74 -0.89
C ALA A 89 35.33 -17.11 -1.75
N ARG A 90 35.09 -18.42 -1.90
CA ARG A 90 33.90 -18.92 -2.57
C ARG A 90 32.66 -18.64 -1.74
N ILE A 91 31.70 -17.93 -2.30
CA ILE A 91 30.43 -17.60 -1.67
C ILE A 91 29.38 -18.63 -2.09
N PRO A 92 28.63 -19.24 -1.14
CA PRO A 92 27.56 -20.16 -1.45
C PRO A 92 26.45 -19.49 -2.30
N GLY A 93 26.03 -20.11 -3.40
CA GLY A 93 24.98 -19.57 -4.27
C GLY A 93 23.61 -19.47 -3.61
N SER A 94 23.39 -20.19 -2.51
CA SER A 94 22.16 -20.11 -1.68
C SER A 94 22.03 -18.79 -0.89
N LEU A 95 23.11 -18.02 -0.74
CA LEU A 95 23.05 -16.70 -0.09
C LEU A 95 22.54 -15.65 -1.08
N ARG A 96 21.24 -15.66 -1.29
CA ARG A 96 20.53 -14.71 -2.17
C ARG A 96 19.32 -14.11 -1.45
N VAL A 97 19.05 -12.86 -1.72
CA VAL A 97 17.79 -12.19 -1.36
C VAL A 97 16.85 -12.25 -2.57
N PRO A 98 15.54 -12.46 -2.35
CA PRO A 98 14.57 -12.41 -3.44
C PRO A 98 14.54 -11.02 -4.06
N LEU A 99 14.35 -10.98 -5.38
CA LEU A 99 14.13 -9.75 -6.13
C LEU A 99 12.64 -9.55 -6.35
N HIS A 100 12.24 -8.30 -6.50
CA HIS A 100 10.88 -7.95 -6.84
C HIS A 100 10.89 -6.98 -8.03
N PRO A 101 10.08 -7.25 -9.09
CA PRO A 101 10.01 -6.35 -10.23
C PRO A 101 9.45 -5.00 -9.82
N VAL A 102 10.17 -3.92 -10.15
CA VAL A 102 9.77 -2.54 -9.90
C VAL A 102 9.96 -1.67 -11.13
N ARG A 103 9.14 -0.64 -11.23
CA ARG A 103 9.25 0.43 -12.25
C ARG A 103 9.02 1.79 -11.61
N GLU A 104 9.60 2.81 -12.22
CA GLU A 104 9.31 4.21 -11.88
C GLU A 104 8.34 4.79 -12.92
N ALA A 105 7.22 5.31 -12.45
CA ALA A 105 6.26 6.03 -13.29
C ALA A 105 5.49 7.07 -12.46
N HIS A 106 5.15 8.21 -13.08
CA HIS A 106 4.33 9.26 -12.47
C HIS A 106 4.84 9.78 -11.12
N GLY A 107 6.19 9.73 -10.90
CA GLY A 107 6.83 10.15 -9.65
C GLY A 107 6.68 9.15 -8.50
N LEU A 108 6.28 7.92 -8.77
CA LEU A 108 6.13 6.84 -7.80
C LEU A 108 6.94 5.62 -8.23
N VAL A 109 7.35 4.82 -7.24
CA VAL A 109 7.87 3.47 -7.45
C VAL A 109 6.71 2.50 -7.41
N TRP A 110 6.58 1.68 -8.44
CA TRP A 110 5.56 0.66 -8.61
C TRP A 110 6.17 -0.72 -8.46
N LEU A 111 5.54 -1.55 -7.65
CA LEU A 111 5.90 -2.94 -7.41
C LEU A 111 4.91 -3.85 -8.14
N TRP A 112 5.42 -4.82 -8.90
CA TRP A 112 4.59 -5.88 -9.44
C TRP A 112 4.25 -6.90 -8.34
N TRP A 113 2.98 -7.09 -8.12
CA TRP A 113 2.45 -8.07 -7.17
C TRP A 113 1.77 -9.20 -7.93
N GLY A 114 2.49 -10.28 -8.16
CA GLY A 114 2.00 -11.41 -8.93
C GLY A 114 3.14 -12.32 -9.40
N GLU A 115 2.86 -13.17 -10.33
CA GLU A 115 3.82 -14.10 -10.90
C GLU A 115 4.86 -13.37 -11.75
N GLU A 116 6.11 -13.81 -11.64
CA GLU A 116 7.18 -13.35 -12.52
C GLU A 116 6.99 -13.97 -13.90
N ARG A 117 6.81 -13.12 -14.89
CA ARG A 117 6.67 -13.51 -16.29
C ARG A 117 7.40 -12.57 -17.22
N ALA A 118 7.80 -13.09 -18.37
CA ALA A 118 8.34 -12.24 -19.43
C ALA A 118 7.23 -11.27 -19.91
N GLY A 119 7.56 -9.99 -20.05
CA GLY A 119 6.62 -9.00 -20.58
C GLY A 119 5.52 -8.61 -19.60
N LEU A 120 5.90 -8.09 -18.41
CA LEU A 120 4.95 -7.49 -17.49
C LEU A 120 4.19 -6.33 -18.18
N PRO A 121 2.86 -6.21 -17.95
CA PRO A 121 2.05 -5.17 -18.57
C PRO A 121 2.52 -3.78 -18.20
N ASP A 122 2.08 -2.79 -18.94
CA ASP A 122 2.32 -1.40 -18.59
C ASP A 122 1.53 -1.00 -17.34
N ILE A 123 2.10 -0.03 -16.62
CA ILE A 123 1.44 0.55 -15.43
C ILE A 123 0.19 1.29 -15.90
N GLN A 124 -0.95 0.88 -15.38
CA GLN A 124 -2.21 1.57 -15.61
C GLN A 124 -2.33 2.74 -14.63
N ALA A 125 -2.39 3.94 -15.16
CA ALA A 125 -2.72 5.14 -14.39
C ALA A 125 -3.91 5.83 -15.04
N ALA A 126 -4.78 6.43 -14.23
CA ALA A 126 -5.86 7.23 -14.77
C ALA A 126 -5.28 8.36 -15.65
N PRO A 127 -5.92 8.70 -16.79
CA PRO A 127 -5.43 9.77 -17.66
C PRO A 127 -5.20 11.09 -16.93
N GLU A 128 -6.00 11.36 -15.91
CA GLU A 128 -5.90 12.53 -15.04
C GLU A 128 -4.60 12.58 -14.22
N VAL A 129 -3.88 11.46 -14.13
CA VAL A 129 -2.61 11.34 -13.39
C VAL A 129 -1.41 11.25 -14.32
N ALA A 130 -1.57 10.53 -15.42
CA ALA A 130 -0.47 10.19 -16.33
C ALA A 130 0.24 11.43 -16.90
N ASP A 131 -0.54 12.42 -17.35
CA ASP A 131 -0.05 13.62 -18.03
C ASP A 131 -0.50 14.92 -17.37
N ASN A 132 -0.79 14.91 -16.07
CA ASN A 132 -1.31 16.09 -15.38
C ASN A 132 -0.21 17.15 -15.21
N PRO A 133 -0.28 18.30 -15.90
CA PRO A 133 0.74 19.34 -15.84
C PRO A 133 0.65 20.25 -14.61
N LYS A 134 -0.33 20.02 -13.73
CA LYS A 134 -0.56 20.86 -12.56
C LYS A 134 0.52 20.68 -11.52
N VAL A 135 0.89 21.78 -10.88
CA VAL A 135 1.73 21.75 -9.68
C VAL A 135 1.01 20.96 -8.59
N HIS A 136 1.71 20.04 -7.97
CA HIS A 136 1.15 19.20 -6.91
C HIS A 136 2.14 19.00 -5.77
N SER A 137 1.63 18.54 -4.66
CA SER A 137 2.42 18.01 -3.53
C SER A 137 1.94 16.61 -3.20
N THR A 138 2.85 15.76 -2.78
CA THR A 138 2.55 14.37 -2.40
C THR A 138 2.98 14.14 -0.96
N LEU A 139 2.14 13.51 -0.17
CA LEU A 139 2.45 12.96 1.15
C LEU A 139 2.01 11.51 1.22
N HIS A 140 2.57 10.76 2.13
CA HIS A 140 2.10 9.43 2.42
C HIS A 140 2.20 9.12 3.92
N TRP A 141 1.36 8.20 4.39
CA TRP A 141 1.32 7.77 5.78
C TRP A 141 0.53 6.49 5.93
N THR A 142 0.85 5.69 6.93
CA THR A 142 0.14 4.45 7.23
C THR A 142 -1.09 4.70 8.09
N ARG A 143 -2.19 3.98 7.82
CA ARG A 143 -3.45 3.98 8.56
C ARG A 143 -3.80 2.58 9.06
N PRO A 144 -4.36 2.43 10.28
CA PRO A 144 -4.80 1.14 10.82
C PRO A 144 -6.21 0.77 10.30
N VAL A 145 -6.35 0.76 9.00
CA VAL A 145 -7.59 0.43 8.27
C VAL A 145 -7.24 -0.50 7.12
N HIS A 146 -8.06 -1.53 6.89
CA HIS A 146 -7.89 -2.40 5.73
C HIS A 146 -8.17 -1.62 4.44
N TYR A 147 -7.32 -1.78 3.44
CA TYR A 147 -7.35 -0.95 2.23
C TYR A 147 -8.68 -1.00 1.44
N THR A 148 -9.42 -2.10 1.49
CA THR A 148 -10.73 -2.19 0.82
C THR A 148 -11.76 -1.27 1.48
N ARG A 149 -11.77 -1.17 2.82
CA ARG A 149 -12.64 -0.23 3.54
C ARG A 149 -12.27 1.21 3.26
N TYR A 150 -10.96 1.47 3.16
CA TYR A 150 -10.51 2.81 2.81
C TYR A 150 -10.88 3.19 1.38
N ILE A 151 -10.75 2.26 0.42
CA ILE A 151 -11.22 2.49 -0.96
C ILE A 151 -12.72 2.79 -0.96
N GLU A 152 -13.56 1.96 -0.30
CA GLU A 152 -15.01 2.18 -0.23
C GLU A 152 -15.35 3.60 0.26
N SER A 153 -14.67 4.09 1.29
CA SER A 153 -14.95 5.42 1.83
C SER A 153 -14.57 6.55 0.88
N LEU A 154 -13.59 6.36 -0.01
CA LEU A 154 -13.24 7.34 -1.04
C LEU A 154 -14.04 7.20 -2.34
N LEU A 155 -14.81 6.15 -2.50
CA LEU A 155 -15.70 5.95 -3.65
C LEU A 155 -17.12 6.51 -3.42
N GLU A 156 -17.42 6.96 -2.20
CA GLU A 156 -18.68 7.60 -1.89
C GLU A 156 -18.42 8.92 -1.15
N PHE A 157 -19.18 9.96 -1.51
CA PHE A 157 -18.97 11.31 -0.98
C PHE A 157 -20.16 11.83 -0.15
N TYR A 158 -21.22 11.05 0.00
CA TYR A 158 -22.36 11.47 0.80
C TYR A 158 -22.13 11.35 2.32
N HIS A 159 -21.07 10.64 2.76
CA HIS A 159 -20.64 10.65 4.17
C HIS A 159 -20.16 12.04 4.63
N ILE A 160 -19.62 12.84 3.71
CA ILE A 160 -19.08 14.19 4.00
C ILE A 160 -20.09 14.99 4.84
N THR A 161 -21.36 14.93 4.47
CA THR A 161 -22.43 15.67 5.13
C THR A 161 -22.68 15.28 6.59
N TYR A 162 -22.28 14.11 6.99
CA TYR A 162 -22.48 13.57 8.34
C TYR A 162 -21.17 13.46 9.13
N VAL A 163 -20.13 12.94 8.53
CA VAL A 163 -18.84 12.70 9.18
C VAL A 163 -18.13 14.01 9.52
N HIS A 164 -18.21 14.97 8.62
CA HIS A 164 -17.48 16.23 8.76
C HIS A 164 -18.30 17.37 9.36
N ARG A 165 -19.60 17.21 9.63
CA ARG A 165 -20.53 18.29 10.01
C ARG A 165 -20.14 19.11 11.25
N ASP A 166 -19.49 18.47 12.23
CA ASP A 166 -19.24 19.09 13.55
C ASP A 166 -17.81 19.61 13.72
N HIS A 167 -17.00 19.56 12.67
CA HIS A 167 -15.61 19.96 12.79
C HIS A 167 -15.39 21.41 12.35
N TRP A 168 -14.71 22.19 13.20
CA TRP A 168 -14.50 23.62 12.95
C TRP A 168 -13.71 23.93 11.67
N PHE A 169 -12.81 23.02 11.22
CA PHE A 169 -12.12 23.15 9.94
C PHE A 169 -13.05 23.06 8.75
N ASN A 170 -14.18 22.38 8.86
CA ASN A 170 -15.16 22.33 7.79
C ASN A 170 -15.76 23.70 7.49
N TYR A 171 -15.75 24.61 8.47
CA TYR A 171 -16.15 25.98 8.21
C TYR A 171 -15.16 26.67 7.26
N ILE A 172 -13.86 26.40 7.40
CA ILE A 172 -12.84 26.96 6.53
C ILE A 172 -12.89 26.28 5.16
N ASP A 173 -12.93 24.96 5.13
CA ASP A 173 -13.03 24.16 3.91
C ASP A 173 -14.32 24.49 3.15
N TYR A 174 -15.42 24.56 3.88
CA TYR A 174 -16.71 24.97 3.33
C TYR A 174 -16.72 26.42 2.82
N LEU A 175 -16.04 27.33 3.48
CA LEU A 175 -15.87 28.70 3.01
C LEU A 175 -15.12 28.75 1.68
N PHE A 176 -14.08 27.94 1.54
CA PHE A 176 -13.31 27.83 0.29
C PHE A 176 -14.05 27.08 -0.81
N LEU A 177 -14.78 26.01 -0.47
CA LEU A 177 -15.48 25.18 -1.43
C LEU A 177 -16.82 25.75 -1.87
N TYR A 178 -17.59 26.34 -0.94
CA TYR A 178 -18.99 26.75 -1.17
C TYR A 178 -19.26 28.25 -1.01
N GLY A 179 -18.32 29.01 -0.52
CA GLY A 179 -18.16 30.45 -0.76
C GLY A 179 -19.10 31.46 -0.14
N THR A 180 -19.94 31.14 0.89
CA THR A 180 -20.75 32.18 1.56
C THR A 180 -21.02 31.89 3.04
N PRO A 181 -21.11 32.93 3.90
CA PRO A 181 -21.45 32.78 5.34
C PRO A 181 -22.79 32.07 5.58
N ARG A 182 -23.79 32.27 4.69
CA ARG A 182 -25.08 31.59 4.77
C ARG A 182 -24.97 30.10 4.66
N LYS A 183 -24.07 29.63 3.80
CA LYS A 183 -23.77 28.22 3.61
C LYS A 183 -23.04 27.59 4.82
N LEU A 184 -22.42 28.40 5.65
CA LEU A 184 -21.76 27.98 6.90
C LEU A 184 -22.74 27.79 8.07
N GLY A 185 -24.04 28.02 7.87
CA GLY A 185 -25.01 27.99 8.95
C GLY A 185 -24.77 29.03 10.03
N LEU A 186 -24.09 30.13 9.69
CA LEU A 186 -23.85 31.27 10.61
C LEU A 186 -25.11 32.07 10.90
N ASP A 187 -26.20 31.75 10.22
CA ASP A 187 -27.55 32.30 10.47
C ASP A 187 -28.30 31.54 11.58
N GLY A 188 -27.66 30.60 12.27
CA GLY A 188 -28.24 29.84 13.39
C GLY A 188 -29.17 28.70 12.96
N LYS A 189 -29.29 28.41 11.67
CA LYS A 189 -30.05 27.25 11.15
C LYS A 189 -29.19 26.01 11.11
N GLU A 190 -29.82 24.83 11.13
CA GLU A 190 -29.16 23.56 10.86
C GLU A 190 -28.33 23.66 9.59
N ARG A 191 -27.11 23.25 9.72
CA ARG A 191 -26.06 23.50 8.75
C ARG A 191 -26.30 22.81 7.42
N TYR A 192 -25.71 23.40 6.44
CA TYR A 192 -25.56 23.07 5.05
C TYR A 192 -25.62 21.59 4.64
N LEU A 193 -25.51 20.69 5.61
CA LEU A 193 -25.34 19.25 5.33
C LEU A 193 -26.61 18.45 5.58
N SER A 194 -27.68 19.11 6.01
CA SER A 194 -28.89 18.40 6.46
C SER A 194 -29.72 17.80 5.34
N ALA A 195 -29.55 18.25 4.11
CA ALA A 195 -30.42 17.84 3.00
C ALA A 195 -29.71 17.88 1.65
N THR A 196 -28.52 17.30 1.58
CA THR A 196 -27.83 17.12 0.31
C THR A 196 -28.15 15.77 -0.31
N LYS A 197 -28.41 15.76 -1.59
CA LYS A 197 -28.68 14.53 -2.36
C LYS A 197 -27.66 14.36 -3.47
N ILE A 198 -27.46 13.11 -3.85
CA ILE A 198 -26.76 12.72 -5.06
C ILE A 198 -27.75 12.76 -6.22
N ALA A 199 -27.47 13.56 -7.22
CA ALA A 199 -28.29 13.70 -8.42
C ALA A 199 -27.43 13.52 -9.69
N ASN A 200 -28.07 13.27 -10.83
CA ASN A 200 -27.43 13.20 -12.13
C ASN A 200 -26.21 12.29 -12.19
N HIS A 201 -26.26 11.18 -11.43
CA HIS A 201 -25.12 10.25 -11.35
C HIS A 201 -25.02 9.40 -12.63
N HIS A 202 -23.80 9.12 -13.04
CA HIS A 202 -23.48 8.31 -14.21
C HIS A 202 -22.17 7.53 -13.98
N LEU A 203 -22.23 6.22 -14.24
CA LEU A 203 -21.09 5.30 -14.09
C LEU A 203 -20.66 4.75 -15.45
N GLU A 204 -19.41 4.96 -15.78
CA GLU A 204 -18.73 4.38 -16.94
C GLU A 204 -17.70 3.34 -16.51
N THR A 205 -17.45 2.36 -17.35
CA THR A 205 -16.45 1.32 -17.11
C THR A 205 -15.61 1.14 -18.37
N GLU A 206 -14.30 1.33 -18.23
CA GLU A 206 -13.34 1.11 -19.32
C GLU A 206 -12.17 0.27 -18.80
N GLY A 207 -12.05 -0.97 -19.28
CA GLY A 207 -11.03 -1.92 -18.81
C GLY A 207 -11.10 -2.12 -17.28
N GLN A 208 -10.04 -1.71 -16.60
CA GLN A 208 -9.93 -1.74 -15.14
C GLN A 208 -10.14 -0.35 -14.50
N THR A 209 -10.83 0.53 -15.19
CA THR A 209 -11.14 1.88 -14.70
C THR A 209 -12.66 2.06 -14.60
N LEU A 210 -13.10 2.61 -13.47
CA LEU A 210 -14.46 3.04 -13.20
C LEU A 210 -14.48 4.55 -13.10
N ARG A 211 -15.36 5.21 -13.85
CA ARG A 211 -15.54 6.66 -13.79
C ARG A 211 -16.95 6.97 -13.38
N TYR A 212 -17.11 7.66 -12.26
CA TYR A 212 -18.41 8.03 -11.70
C TYR A 212 -18.51 9.54 -11.59
N SER A 213 -19.52 10.10 -12.22
CA SER A 213 -19.85 11.51 -12.11
C SER A 213 -21.20 11.70 -11.46
N PHE A 214 -21.34 12.73 -10.63
CA PHE A 214 -22.59 13.06 -9.95
C PHE A 214 -22.60 14.50 -9.47
N ASP A 215 -23.79 14.99 -9.19
CA ASP A 215 -24.03 16.28 -8.57
C ASP A 215 -24.37 16.09 -7.09
N HIS A 216 -23.61 16.74 -6.22
CA HIS A 216 -23.91 16.86 -4.80
C HIS A 216 -24.73 18.14 -4.62
N GLN A 217 -26.04 17.99 -4.47
CA GLN A 217 -27.00 19.06 -4.53
C GLN A 217 -27.66 19.33 -3.18
N ASP A 218 -27.66 20.59 -2.76
CA ASP A 218 -28.43 21.05 -1.61
C ASP A 218 -29.94 21.10 -1.98
N GLU A 219 -30.77 20.38 -1.23
CA GLU A 219 -32.23 20.36 -1.51
C GLU A 219 -32.91 21.70 -1.19
N ALA A 220 -32.38 22.47 -0.23
CA ALA A 220 -32.92 23.77 0.14
C ALA A 220 -32.55 24.87 -0.85
N ASP A 221 -31.39 24.73 -1.52
CA ASP A 221 -30.93 25.66 -2.56
C ASP A 221 -30.31 24.86 -3.73
N PRO A 222 -31.10 24.43 -4.71
CA PRO A 222 -30.59 23.65 -5.83
C PRO A 222 -29.50 24.36 -6.68
N LYS A 223 -29.33 25.67 -6.53
CA LYS A 223 -28.20 26.40 -7.14
C LYS A 223 -26.87 26.10 -6.44
N ASN A 224 -26.93 25.59 -5.22
CA ASN A 224 -25.78 25.13 -4.48
C ASN A 224 -25.51 23.66 -4.84
N THR A 225 -24.88 23.46 -5.97
CA THR A 225 -24.53 22.13 -6.50
C THR A 225 -23.04 22.08 -6.77
N THR A 226 -22.40 21.00 -6.35
CA THR A 226 -21.00 20.71 -6.69
C THR A 226 -20.96 19.46 -7.54
N HIS A 227 -20.34 19.56 -8.71
CA HIS A 227 -20.12 18.43 -9.58
C HIS A 227 -18.86 17.65 -9.20
N TYR A 228 -19.00 16.35 -8.99
CA TYR A 228 -17.92 15.45 -8.67
C TYR A 228 -17.65 14.49 -9.82
N VAL A 229 -16.37 14.23 -10.07
CA VAL A 229 -15.92 13.14 -10.91
C VAL A 229 -14.92 12.30 -10.11
N ILE A 230 -15.28 11.04 -9.89
CA ILE A 230 -14.42 10.06 -9.25
C ILE A 230 -13.97 9.07 -10.31
N THR A 231 -12.66 8.90 -10.46
CA THR A 231 -12.07 7.88 -11.33
C THR A 231 -11.32 6.88 -10.47
N PHE A 232 -11.80 5.64 -10.42
CA PHE A 232 -11.12 4.55 -9.76
C PHE A 232 -10.40 3.67 -10.77
N THR A 233 -9.08 3.51 -10.62
CA THR A 233 -8.28 2.60 -11.44
C THR A 233 -7.70 1.51 -10.56
N PHE A 234 -8.00 0.26 -10.91
CA PHE A 234 -7.46 -0.88 -10.20
C PHE A 234 -5.92 -0.90 -10.22
N PRO A 235 -5.26 -1.39 -9.16
CA PRO A 235 -5.86 -2.03 -8.00
C PRO A 235 -6.27 -1.09 -6.86
N CYS A 236 -5.83 0.17 -6.81
CA CYS A 236 -5.93 0.99 -5.59
C CYS A 236 -5.88 2.51 -5.80
N GLN A 237 -6.05 3.01 -7.01
CA GLN A 237 -6.00 4.44 -7.31
C GLN A 237 -7.40 5.05 -7.33
N VAL A 238 -7.62 6.08 -6.52
CA VAL A 238 -8.82 6.93 -6.54
C VAL A 238 -8.40 8.34 -6.93
N HIS A 239 -8.95 8.86 -8.00
CA HIS A 239 -8.79 10.25 -8.40
C HIS A 239 -10.12 10.97 -8.25
N VAL A 240 -10.11 12.10 -7.58
CA VAL A 240 -11.31 12.92 -7.36
C VAL A 240 -11.07 14.31 -7.92
N ARG A 241 -12.03 14.79 -8.67
CA ARG A 241 -12.03 16.14 -9.22
C ARG A 241 -13.37 16.81 -9.04
N THR A 242 -13.32 18.07 -8.60
CA THR A 242 -14.42 19.00 -8.58
C THR A 242 -13.99 20.29 -9.29
N GLU A 243 -14.84 21.31 -9.29
CA GLU A 243 -14.46 22.64 -9.77
C GLU A 243 -13.43 23.32 -8.87
N GLN A 244 -13.39 22.94 -7.58
CA GLN A 244 -12.60 23.59 -6.54
C GLN A 244 -11.31 22.83 -6.23
N PHE A 245 -11.32 21.51 -6.23
CA PHE A 245 -10.14 20.72 -5.88
C PHE A 245 -9.94 19.52 -6.81
N GLU A 246 -8.73 19.02 -6.79
CA GLU A 246 -8.33 17.80 -7.48
C GLU A 246 -7.28 17.07 -6.63
N ALA A 247 -7.50 15.78 -6.42
CA ALA A 247 -6.62 14.94 -5.63
C ALA A 247 -6.58 13.51 -6.16
N THR A 248 -5.44 12.84 -5.96
CA THR A 248 -5.29 11.41 -6.23
C THR A 248 -4.81 10.70 -4.98
N SER A 249 -5.50 9.65 -4.62
CA SER A 249 -5.16 8.74 -3.53
C SER A 249 -4.77 7.39 -4.08
N TRP A 250 -3.67 6.82 -3.57
CA TRP A 250 -3.32 5.42 -3.74
C TRP A 250 -3.37 4.73 -2.39
N LEU A 251 -4.22 3.72 -2.28
CA LEU A 251 -4.50 3.00 -1.03
C LEU A 251 -3.83 1.64 -1.06
N VAL A 252 -2.57 1.61 -0.67
CA VAL A 252 -1.68 0.47 -0.84
C VAL A 252 -1.69 -0.41 0.40
N PRO A 253 -1.97 -1.71 0.30
CA PRO A 253 -1.92 -2.60 1.46
C PRO A 253 -0.51 -2.64 2.07
N VAL A 254 -0.39 -2.35 3.36
CA VAL A 254 0.84 -2.63 4.14
C VAL A 254 0.78 -4.07 4.63
N ASP A 255 -0.33 -4.44 5.22
CA ASP A 255 -0.69 -5.80 5.68
C ASP A 255 -2.22 -5.92 5.76
N ASP A 256 -2.74 -6.97 6.42
CA ASP A 256 -4.18 -7.23 6.53
C ASP A 256 -4.93 -6.21 7.40
N GLY A 257 -4.25 -5.35 8.12
CA GLY A 257 -4.86 -4.36 9.01
C GLY A 257 -4.46 -2.92 8.72
N HIS A 258 -3.49 -2.71 7.84
CA HIS A 258 -2.93 -1.38 7.62
C HIS A 258 -2.83 -1.03 6.13
N THR A 259 -3.09 0.22 5.84
CA THR A 259 -3.00 0.80 4.49
C THR A 259 -2.00 1.94 4.49
N GLU A 260 -1.11 1.94 3.52
CA GLU A 260 -0.35 3.13 3.16
C GLU A 260 -1.20 3.99 2.24
N HIS A 261 -1.52 5.18 2.68
CA HIS A 261 -2.20 6.17 1.87
C HIS A 261 -1.17 7.11 1.28
N ILE A 262 -0.96 7.05 -0.02
CA ILE A 262 -0.18 8.03 -0.78
C ILE A 262 -1.20 9.01 -1.36
N LEU A 263 -1.16 10.27 -0.93
CA LEU A 263 -2.08 11.32 -1.37
C LEU A 263 -1.31 12.39 -2.14
N ARG A 264 -1.79 12.70 -3.33
CA ARG A 264 -1.33 13.80 -4.18
C ARG A 264 -2.44 14.82 -4.31
N TRP A 265 -2.14 16.07 -3.94
CA TRP A 265 -3.04 17.19 -4.06
C TRP A 265 -2.52 18.17 -5.10
N TYR A 266 -3.39 18.58 -6.00
CA TYR A 266 -3.04 19.48 -7.10
C TYR A 266 -3.35 20.93 -6.76
N GLU A 267 -2.66 21.87 -7.44
CA GLU A 267 -2.90 23.29 -7.28
C GLU A 267 -4.34 23.67 -7.64
N TYR A 268 -4.88 24.61 -6.90
CA TYR A 268 -6.19 25.19 -7.21
C TYR A 268 -6.09 26.11 -8.42
N PRO A 269 -6.84 25.90 -9.51
CA PRO A 269 -6.80 26.76 -10.69
C PRO A 269 -7.16 28.22 -10.37
N ALA A 270 -8.04 28.44 -9.42
CA ALA A 270 -8.49 29.76 -8.99
C ALA A 270 -7.36 30.65 -8.40
N PHE A 271 -6.28 30.04 -7.89
CA PHE A 271 -5.16 30.79 -7.31
C PHE A 271 -4.09 31.19 -8.33
N LYS A 272 -4.11 30.64 -9.57
CA LYS A 272 -3.13 31.00 -10.63
C LYS A 272 -3.05 32.49 -10.94
N PRO A 273 -4.19 33.23 -11.06
CA PRO A 273 -4.14 34.67 -11.32
C PRO A 273 -3.52 35.48 -10.17
N VAL A 274 -3.70 35.00 -8.92
CA VAL A 274 -3.26 35.69 -7.71
C VAL A 274 -1.81 35.34 -7.36
N LEU A 275 -1.43 34.10 -7.52
CA LEU A 275 -0.10 33.58 -7.19
C LEU A 275 0.72 33.37 -8.46
N ARG A 276 1.47 34.40 -8.87
CA ARG A 276 2.34 34.33 -10.06
C ARG A 276 3.58 33.46 -9.87
N SER A 277 4.04 33.32 -8.63
CA SER A 277 5.20 32.49 -8.30
C SER A 277 4.83 31.02 -8.18
N GLU A 278 5.49 30.16 -8.94
CA GLU A 278 5.32 28.69 -8.84
C GLU A 278 5.62 28.17 -7.43
N LYS A 279 6.63 28.73 -6.76
CA LYS A 279 6.98 28.36 -5.38
C LYS A 279 5.84 28.63 -4.41
N LEU A 280 5.17 29.78 -4.54
CA LEU A 280 4.01 30.11 -3.71
C LEU A 280 2.81 29.20 -4.03
N ARG A 281 2.60 28.86 -5.29
CA ARG A 281 1.52 27.92 -5.68
C ARG A 281 1.72 26.51 -5.11
N ARG A 282 2.96 26.07 -4.91
CA ARG A 282 3.27 24.79 -4.25
C ARG A 282 2.93 24.75 -2.77
N VAL A 283 2.92 25.91 -2.09
CA VAL A 283 2.57 25.99 -0.66
C VAL A 283 1.12 25.60 -0.41
N LEU A 284 0.22 25.97 -1.31
CA LEU A 284 -1.21 25.68 -1.14
C LEU A 284 -1.53 24.19 -1.21
N PRO A 285 -1.09 23.43 -2.22
CA PRO A 285 -1.28 21.99 -2.23
C PRO A 285 -0.67 21.31 -0.99
N TRP A 286 0.50 21.75 -0.55
CA TRP A 286 1.15 21.22 0.64
C TRP A 286 0.31 21.49 1.91
N LEU A 287 -0.20 22.70 2.09
CA LEU A 287 -1.06 23.03 3.23
C LEU A 287 -2.36 22.22 3.19
N SER A 288 -2.99 22.12 2.02
CA SER A 288 -4.21 21.32 1.83
C SER A 288 -4.00 19.85 2.15
N LEU A 289 -2.85 19.28 1.78
CA LEU A 289 -2.48 17.91 2.15
C LEU A 289 -2.43 17.68 3.66
N TYR A 290 -1.81 18.60 4.40
CA TYR A 290 -1.74 18.48 5.87
C TYR A 290 -3.11 18.64 6.52
N MET A 291 -3.93 19.54 5.99
CA MET A 291 -5.30 19.70 6.48
C MET A 291 -6.13 18.45 6.19
N GLU A 292 -6.06 17.93 4.97
CA GLU A 292 -6.77 16.73 4.57
C GLU A 292 -6.32 15.51 5.38
N LYS A 293 -5.00 15.34 5.55
CA LYS A 293 -4.46 14.30 6.42
C LYS A 293 -5.05 14.37 7.82
N TRP A 294 -5.10 15.57 8.40
CA TRP A 294 -5.58 15.77 9.75
C TRP A 294 -7.10 15.53 9.86
N ILE A 295 -7.90 16.00 8.90
CA ILE A 295 -9.35 15.76 8.84
C ILE A 295 -9.62 14.28 8.78
N GLN A 296 -9.00 13.56 7.86
CA GLN A 296 -9.16 12.12 7.72
C GLN A 296 -8.76 11.36 9.00
N ASP A 297 -7.65 11.75 9.66
CA ASP A 297 -7.20 11.11 10.91
C ASP A 297 -8.25 11.19 12.03
N VAL A 298 -8.84 12.36 12.18
CA VAL A 298 -9.73 12.65 13.32
C VAL A 298 -11.17 12.16 13.06
N GLN A 299 -11.58 12.07 11.80
CA GLN A 299 -12.97 11.83 11.43
C GLN A 299 -13.16 10.50 10.69
N ASP A 300 -12.65 10.35 9.48
CA ASP A 300 -12.90 9.20 8.62
C ASP A 300 -12.27 7.91 9.17
N VAL A 301 -10.99 7.97 9.51
CA VAL A 301 -10.25 6.81 10.02
C VAL A 301 -10.91 6.27 11.28
N ARG A 302 -11.36 7.14 12.18
CA ARG A 302 -12.06 6.74 13.40
C ARG A 302 -13.33 5.93 13.14
N ILE A 303 -14.05 6.22 12.07
CA ILE A 303 -15.25 5.47 11.67
C ILE A 303 -14.84 4.15 11.04
N MET A 304 -13.91 4.19 10.07
CA MET A 304 -13.44 3.00 9.36
C MET A 304 -12.81 1.95 10.29
N GLU A 305 -12.05 2.39 11.31
CA GLU A 305 -11.51 1.50 12.34
C GLU A 305 -12.56 0.72 13.12
N ARG A 306 -13.79 1.20 13.16
CA ARG A 306 -14.91 0.60 13.92
C ARG A 306 -15.91 -0.12 13.03
N GLN A 307 -15.76 -0.07 11.72
CA GLN A 307 -16.59 -0.82 10.80
C GLN A 307 -16.35 -2.32 10.95
N GLU A 308 -17.42 -3.11 10.83
CA GLU A 308 -17.38 -4.57 10.79
C GLU A 308 -18.22 -5.11 9.61
N PRO A 309 -17.69 -6.11 8.88
CA PRO A 309 -16.35 -6.71 8.98
C PRO A 309 -15.26 -5.72 8.59
N LYS A 310 -14.00 -5.99 9.02
CA LYS A 310 -12.85 -5.13 8.72
C LYS A 310 -12.53 -5.05 7.23
N ILE A 311 -12.90 -6.05 6.47
CA ILE A 311 -12.75 -6.12 5.02
C ILE A 311 -14.08 -5.92 4.32
N SER A 312 -14.07 -5.32 3.13
CA SER A 312 -15.30 -5.01 2.38
C SER A 312 -15.96 -6.23 1.77
N GLU A 313 -15.21 -7.28 1.47
CA GLU A 313 -15.76 -8.53 0.98
C GLU A 313 -16.40 -9.30 2.13
N GLY A 314 -17.58 -9.84 1.93
CA GLY A 314 -18.26 -10.63 2.96
C GLY A 314 -19.76 -10.42 3.02
N GLY A 315 -20.33 -9.63 2.10
CA GLY A 315 -21.78 -9.55 1.87
C GLY A 315 -22.56 -8.88 3.01
N VAL A 316 -21.90 -8.13 3.89
CA VAL A 316 -22.57 -7.43 4.99
C VAL A 316 -23.12 -6.08 4.54
N SER A 317 -22.48 -5.43 3.56
CA SER A 317 -22.94 -4.16 3.02
C SER A 317 -24.21 -4.34 2.20
N LYS A 318 -25.22 -3.55 2.53
CA LYS A 318 -26.47 -3.47 1.74
C LYS A 318 -26.42 -2.15 0.97
N PHE A 319 -26.27 -2.27 -0.33
CA PHE A 319 -26.16 -1.12 -1.21
C PHE A 319 -27.51 -0.49 -1.52
N THR A 320 -27.51 0.81 -1.63
CA THR A 320 -28.59 1.65 -2.12
C THR A 320 -28.26 2.12 -3.55
N PRO A 321 -29.16 2.76 -4.27
CA PRO A 321 -28.86 3.27 -5.61
C PRO A 321 -27.68 4.24 -5.69
N VAL A 322 -27.36 4.96 -4.61
CA VAL A 322 -26.21 5.88 -4.58
C VAL A 322 -24.86 5.17 -4.34
N ASP A 323 -24.89 3.88 -4.00
CA ASP A 323 -23.69 3.04 -3.79
C ASP A 323 -23.24 2.32 -5.08
N GLU A 324 -23.75 2.69 -6.24
CA GLU A 324 -23.48 2.02 -7.52
C GLU A 324 -21.99 1.83 -7.80
N LEU A 325 -21.16 2.85 -7.54
CA LEU A 325 -19.71 2.78 -7.71
C LEU A 325 -19.08 1.74 -6.78
N ASN A 326 -19.46 1.72 -5.50
CA ASN A 326 -18.97 0.74 -4.53
C ASN A 326 -19.39 -0.70 -4.89
N ALA A 327 -20.63 -0.89 -5.31
CA ALA A 327 -21.12 -2.19 -5.76
C ALA A 327 -20.33 -2.69 -6.99
N LYS A 328 -20.07 -1.80 -7.95
CA LYS A 328 -19.27 -2.13 -9.15
C LYS A 328 -17.82 -2.42 -8.84
N TYR A 329 -17.21 -1.63 -7.94
CA TYR A 329 -15.87 -1.87 -7.43
C TYR A 329 -15.71 -3.28 -6.85
N LEU A 330 -16.59 -3.68 -5.92
CA LEU A 330 -16.51 -4.99 -5.29
C LEU A 330 -16.74 -6.14 -6.29
N ALA A 331 -17.69 -5.98 -7.20
CA ALA A 331 -17.94 -6.98 -8.24
C ALA A 331 -16.74 -7.17 -9.16
N MET A 332 -16.12 -6.06 -9.61
CA MET A 332 -14.92 -6.12 -10.45
C MET A 332 -13.72 -6.68 -9.69
N ARG A 333 -13.54 -6.27 -8.43
CA ARG A 333 -12.49 -6.79 -7.57
C ARG A 333 -12.57 -8.31 -7.43
N SER A 334 -13.76 -8.83 -7.13
CA SER A 334 -14.00 -10.28 -7.02
C SER A 334 -13.66 -11.01 -8.32
N ARG A 335 -14.08 -10.45 -9.46
CA ARG A 335 -13.76 -11.00 -10.78
C ARG A 335 -12.25 -11.05 -11.03
N LEU A 336 -11.52 -9.96 -10.78
CA LEU A 336 -10.07 -9.92 -11.00
C LEU A 336 -9.30 -10.90 -10.11
N ILE A 337 -9.75 -11.12 -8.87
CA ILE A 337 -9.18 -12.14 -7.98
C ILE A 337 -9.45 -13.55 -8.53
N GLN A 338 -10.65 -13.82 -9.01
CA GLN A 338 -11.02 -15.11 -9.59
C GLN A 338 -10.23 -15.39 -10.88
N GLU A 339 -10.15 -14.45 -11.81
CA GLU A 339 -9.38 -14.55 -13.04
C GLU A 339 -7.90 -14.86 -12.77
N ALA A 340 -7.31 -14.23 -11.75
CA ALA A 340 -5.94 -14.50 -11.34
C ALA A 340 -5.75 -15.92 -10.74
N ALA A 341 -6.74 -16.41 -10.00
CA ALA A 341 -6.72 -17.77 -9.44
C ALA A 341 -6.85 -18.84 -10.53
N GLU A 342 -7.73 -18.60 -11.51
CA GLU A 342 -7.92 -19.50 -12.66
C GLU A 342 -6.67 -19.57 -13.56
N SER A 343 -6.00 -18.44 -13.79
CA SER A 343 -4.74 -18.40 -14.54
C SER A 343 -3.65 -19.24 -13.88
N LYS A 344 -3.54 -19.13 -12.55
CA LYS A 344 -2.58 -19.94 -11.78
C LYS A 344 -2.88 -21.44 -11.85
N GLY A 345 -4.14 -21.82 -11.70
CA GLY A 345 -4.56 -23.23 -11.80
C GLY A 345 -4.31 -23.81 -13.21
N ALA A 346 -4.47 -23.01 -14.26
CA ALA A 346 -4.20 -23.43 -15.62
C ALA A 346 -2.69 -23.64 -15.88
N GLU A 347 -1.82 -22.82 -15.30
CA GLU A 347 -0.35 -22.98 -15.41
C GLU A 347 0.14 -24.19 -14.62
N GLU A 348 -0.40 -24.44 -13.42
CA GLU A 348 -0.07 -25.65 -12.62
C GLU A 348 -0.50 -26.95 -13.31
N THR A 349 -1.60 -26.94 -14.07
CA THR A 349 -2.06 -28.10 -14.86
C THR A 349 -1.32 -28.28 -16.18
N ALA A 350 -0.74 -27.22 -16.74
CA ALA A 350 0.08 -27.24 -17.96
C ALA A 350 1.55 -27.59 -17.70
N ALA A 351 2.01 -27.51 -16.47
CA ALA A 351 3.30 -28.06 -16.06
C ALA A 351 3.21 -29.60 -16.13
N ASP A 352 3.80 -30.15 -17.14
CA ASP A 352 3.79 -31.59 -17.55
C ASP A 352 3.91 -32.53 -16.35
N PRO A 353 3.17 -33.64 -16.33
CA PRO A 353 3.48 -34.73 -15.44
C PRO A 353 4.88 -35.24 -15.80
N LEU A 354 5.74 -35.35 -14.79
CA LEU A 354 7.05 -36.00 -14.91
C LEU A 354 6.88 -37.28 -15.73
N PRO A 355 7.76 -37.56 -16.73
CA PRO A 355 7.67 -38.80 -17.49
C PRO A 355 7.72 -39.97 -16.51
N ASP A 356 6.66 -40.76 -16.51
CA ASP A 356 6.60 -42.02 -15.80
C ASP A 356 7.77 -42.90 -16.25
N GLY A 357 8.61 -43.28 -15.30
CA GLY A 357 9.46 -44.43 -15.46
C GLY A 357 10.95 -44.19 -15.55
N GLU A 358 11.58 -43.90 -14.46
CA GLU A 358 12.83 -44.52 -14.07
C GLU A 358 12.66 -45.09 -12.67
N GLU A 359 12.58 -46.40 -12.55
CA GLU A 359 12.71 -47.10 -11.28
C GLU A 359 14.04 -46.70 -10.64
N PRO A 360 14.04 -46.36 -9.34
CA PRO A 360 15.30 -46.08 -8.66
C PRO A 360 16.18 -47.33 -8.67
N GLY A 361 17.30 -47.23 -9.35
CA GLY A 361 18.34 -48.25 -9.30
C GLY A 361 18.77 -48.49 -7.86
N PRO A 362 19.28 -49.70 -7.52
CA PRO A 362 19.57 -50.09 -6.15
C PRO A 362 20.57 -49.15 -5.48
N GLU A 363 20.19 -48.63 -4.32
CA GLU A 363 21.04 -47.80 -3.47
C GLU A 363 22.40 -48.47 -3.21
N PRO A 364 23.52 -47.76 -3.29
CA PRO A 364 24.80 -48.30 -2.90
C PRO A 364 24.83 -48.54 -1.38
N ALA A 365 25.20 -49.72 -0.98
CA ALA A 365 25.29 -50.17 0.40
C ALA A 365 26.12 -49.21 1.28
N VAL A 366 25.46 -48.50 2.20
CA VAL A 366 26.11 -47.69 3.20
C VAL A 366 26.67 -48.62 4.29
N ASN A 367 28.01 -48.69 4.40
CA ASN A 367 28.74 -49.37 5.43
C ASN A 367 28.37 -48.83 6.82
N ARG A 368 27.57 -49.55 7.59
CA ARG A 368 27.31 -49.25 8.99
C ARG A 368 28.45 -49.81 9.84
N PRO A 369 29.10 -49.01 10.74
CA PRO A 369 30.00 -49.55 11.72
C PRO A 369 29.22 -50.36 12.78
N ALA A 370 29.83 -51.49 13.23
CA ALA A 370 29.29 -52.44 14.17
C ALA A 370 29.06 -51.84 15.56
N PRO A 371 28.07 -52.33 16.34
CA PRO A 371 27.78 -51.83 17.67
C PRO A 371 28.84 -52.29 18.70
N ALA A 372 29.42 -51.35 19.46
CA ALA A 372 30.28 -51.65 20.60
C ALA A 372 29.44 -52.14 21.78
N ASN A 373 29.86 -53.31 22.28
CA ASN A 373 29.31 -54.05 23.43
C ASN A 373 29.36 -53.26 24.75
N GLY A 374 28.31 -53.45 25.53
CA GLY A 374 27.98 -52.81 26.75
C GLY A 374 28.90 -52.98 27.92
N ARG A 375 28.68 -52.12 28.89
CA ARG A 375 28.80 -52.44 30.34
C ARG A 375 27.74 -51.67 31.14
N ARG A 376 26.96 -52.49 31.89
CA ARG A 376 26.09 -52.04 33.00
C ARG A 376 26.94 -51.49 34.11
N THR A 377 26.44 -50.45 34.80
CA THR A 377 26.38 -50.41 36.29
C THR A 377 25.50 -49.23 36.75
N THR A 378 24.42 -49.59 37.41
CA THR A 378 23.87 -49.17 38.71
C THR A 378 23.59 -47.68 39.03
N LYS A 379 22.29 -47.45 39.29
CA LYS A 379 21.77 -46.38 40.16
C LYS A 379 22.28 -46.51 41.60
N PRO A 380 22.28 -45.41 42.42
CA PRO A 380 21.09 -45.09 43.19
C PRO A 380 20.83 -43.57 43.48
N ALA A 381 19.52 -43.27 43.63
CA ALA A 381 18.77 -42.59 44.70
C ALA A 381 19.14 -41.16 45.15
N ALA A 382 18.22 -40.24 44.90
CA ALA A 382 17.36 -39.42 45.76
C ALA A 382 17.99 -38.48 46.83
N ASN A 383 17.59 -37.26 46.75
CA ASN A 383 17.09 -36.28 47.74
C ASN A 383 17.42 -34.86 47.24
N GLY A 384 16.55 -33.88 47.18
CA GLY A 384 15.47 -33.48 48.01
C GLY A 384 15.68 -32.02 48.42
N LYS A 385 14.65 -31.17 48.23
CA LYS A 385 14.48 -29.80 48.79
C LYS A 385 15.29 -28.67 48.10
N GLY A 386 14.77 -27.53 47.78
CA GLY A 386 13.68 -26.77 48.35
C GLY A 386 13.43 -25.45 47.61
N LEU A 387 12.30 -24.94 47.81
CA LEU A 387 11.67 -23.67 47.44
C LEU A 387 12.56 -22.41 47.53
N SER A 388 12.40 -21.49 46.62
CA SER A 388 12.15 -20.08 47.01
C SER A 388 11.58 -19.26 45.86
N ALA A 389 10.40 -18.71 46.10
CA ALA A 389 9.73 -17.70 45.32
C ALA A 389 10.26 -16.30 45.69
N VAL A 390 10.44 -15.40 44.72
CA VAL A 390 10.44 -13.95 44.98
C VAL A 390 9.75 -13.24 43.79
N ARG A 391 8.56 -12.85 44.03
CA ARG A 391 7.86 -11.56 43.95
C ARG A 391 8.26 -10.56 42.87
N ALA A 392 7.19 -10.19 42.17
CA ALA A 392 6.99 -8.99 41.38
C ALA A 392 7.25 -7.70 42.18
N SER A 393 7.72 -6.66 41.50
CA SER A 393 7.42 -5.27 41.89
C SER A 393 7.11 -4.44 40.65
N ARG A 394 5.93 -3.81 40.71
CA ARG A 394 5.44 -2.67 39.89
C ARG A 394 6.18 -1.41 40.34
N ALA A 395 6.25 -0.46 39.44
CA ALA A 395 6.06 1.02 39.48
C ALA A 395 7.09 1.68 38.56
N ARG A 396 6.84 2.66 37.74
CA ARG A 396 5.78 3.68 37.52
C ARG A 396 5.79 4.05 36.04
#